data_970255b3c6745d47be080340945b2b8c
#
_entry.id   970255b3c6745d47be080340945b2b8c
#
_cell.length_a   1.000
_cell.length_b   1.000
_cell.length_c   1.000
_cell.angle_alpha   90.00
_cell.angle_beta   90.00
_cell.angle_gamma   90.00
#
_symmetry.space_group_name_H-M   'P 1'
#
loop_
_entity.id
_entity.type
_entity.pdbx_description
1 polymer ?
#
loop_
_entity_poly.entity_id
_entity_poly.type
_entity_poly.pdbx_seq_one_letter_code
_entity_poly.pdbx_strand_id
1 'polypeptide(L)'
;MSKLFIAVLLGSLLAIPAAAQTGQQSGAGSANPLSTWLRNAYMGNRNTIVRSAEKMPEENYGMRPGTQQEVRTFGQQVGHIANYNFLWCAQAKGEKNPNAGTNLEKLNTKAEFLKALNDAFAYCDGVYSSLTDASGTEMIDITQESGRQTRNLRMALLILNFAHNNEIYGNIVTYMRMKDIVPSSSEPRPQQQQPR
;
A
#
# COMPACT_ATOMS: atom_id res chain seq x y z
N MET A 1 62.01 -65.48 -26.31
CA MET A 1 60.64 -65.64 -26.83
C MET A 1 59.71 -65.16 -25.73
N SER A 2 59.30 -63.88 -25.80
CA SER A 2 58.51 -63.25 -24.75
C SER A 2 57.05 -63.16 -25.22
N LYS A 3 56.13 -63.81 -24.48
CA LYS A 3 54.68 -63.79 -24.80
C LYS A 3 54.06 -62.63 -24.09
N LEU A 4 53.54 -61.69 -24.87
CA LEU A 4 52.82 -60.48 -24.40
C LEU A 4 51.34 -60.92 -24.18
N PHE A 5 50.88 -60.84 -22.92
CA PHE A 5 49.43 -60.99 -22.59
C PHE A 5 48.79 -59.64 -22.63
N ILE A 6 47.82 -59.45 -23.58
CA ILE A 6 46.98 -58.28 -23.63
C ILE A 6 45.75 -58.59 -22.75
N ALA A 7 45.61 -57.87 -21.62
CA ALA A 7 44.43 -57.89 -20.77
C ALA A 7 43.38 -56.91 -21.35
N VAL A 8 42.28 -57.43 -21.82
CA VAL A 8 41.13 -56.60 -22.25
C VAL A 8 40.27 -56.30 -21.00
N LEU A 9 40.31 -55.05 -20.57
CA LEU A 9 39.41 -54.52 -19.53
C LEU A 9 38.06 -54.20 -20.21
N LEU A 10 37.03 -55.02 -19.92
CA LEU A 10 35.61 -54.67 -20.19
C LEU A 10 35.17 -53.61 -19.16
N GLY A 11 35.06 -52.39 -19.60
CA GLY A 11 34.44 -51.31 -18.84
C GLY A 11 32.92 -51.43 -18.87
N SER A 12 32.34 -51.79 -17.74
CA SER A 12 30.87 -51.77 -17.55
C SER A 12 30.38 -50.32 -17.43
N LEU A 13 29.72 -49.80 -18.47
CA LEU A 13 28.98 -48.53 -18.39
C LEU A 13 27.76 -48.75 -17.49
N LEU A 14 27.81 -48.24 -16.26
CA LEU A 14 26.66 -48.03 -15.41
C LEU A 14 25.84 -46.88 -15.99
N ALA A 15 24.70 -47.19 -16.64
CA ALA A 15 23.71 -46.21 -17.01
C ALA A 15 23.04 -45.69 -15.73
N ILE A 16 23.37 -44.43 -15.34
CA ILE A 16 22.67 -43.70 -14.29
C ILE A 16 21.31 -43.28 -14.88
N PRO A 17 20.17 -43.70 -14.28
CA PRO A 17 18.89 -43.17 -14.75
C PRO A 17 18.86 -41.66 -14.47
N ALA A 18 18.68 -40.88 -15.53
CA ALA A 18 18.39 -39.47 -15.41
C ALA A 18 17.05 -39.33 -14.64
N ALA A 19 17.14 -39.07 -13.33
CA ALA A 19 15.99 -38.62 -12.57
C ALA A 19 15.48 -37.34 -13.26
N ALA A 20 14.33 -37.45 -13.92
CA ALA A 20 13.61 -36.31 -14.42
C ALA A 20 13.39 -35.37 -13.20
N GLN A 21 14.16 -34.30 -13.13
CA GLN A 21 13.82 -33.20 -12.25
C GLN A 21 12.45 -32.71 -12.73
N THR A 22 11.41 -33.12 -12.03
CA THR A 22 10.12 -32.48 -12.10
C THR A 22 10.38 -31.05 -11.67
N GLY A 23 10.60 -30.17 -12.66
CA GLY A 23 10.69 -28.75 -12.45
C GLY A 23 9.48 -28.35 -11.63
N GLN A 24 9.75 -27.94 -10.40
CA GLN A 24 8.78 -27.29 -9.56
C GLN A 24 8.28 -26.11 -10.40
N GLN A 25 7.08 -26.27 -11.00
CA GLN A 25 6.40 -25.19 -11.68
C GLN A 25 6.23 -24.10 -10.63
N SER A 26 7.13 -23.12 -10.67
CA SER A 26 6.93 -21.83 -10.03
C SER A 26 5.53 -21.40 -10.42
N GLY A 27 4.62 -21.33 -9.45
CA GLY A 27 3.20 -21.05 -9.70
C GLY A 27 3.09 -19.90 -10.68
N ALA A 28 2.22 -20.03 -11.67
CA ALA A 28 1.98 -19.03 -12.69
C ALA A 28 1.93 -17.66 -12.00
N GLY A 29 2.93 -16.80 -12.26
CA GLY A 29 3.02 -15.49 -11.65
C GLY A 29 1.70 -14.76 -11.89
N SER A 30 1.19 -14.05 -10.88
CA SER A 30 -0.04 -13.26 -11.01
C SER A 30 -0.01 -12.52 -12.35
N ALA A 31 -1.10 -12.56 -13.11
CA ALA A 31 -1.21 -11.82 -14.38
C ALA A 31 -1.02 -10.29 -14.18
N ASN A 32 -1.12 -9.81 -12.94
CA ASN A 32 -1.04 -8.41 -12.55
C ASN A 32 -0.15 -8.25 -11.29
N PRO A 33 1.16 -8.54 -11.36
CA PRO A 33 2.02 -8.54 -10.18
C PRO A 33 2.19 -7.15 -9.54
N LEU A 34 2.30 -6.09 -10.34
CA LEU A 34 2.52 -4.73 -9.83
C LEU A 34 1.27 -4.17 -9.15
N SER A 35 0.12 -4.25 -9.82
CA SER A 35 -1.15 -3.79 -9.26
C SER A 35 -1.59 -4.62 -8.06
N THR A 36 -1.32 -5.93 -8.06
CA THR A 36 -1.59 -6.79 -6.91
C THR A 36 -0.74 -6.39 -5.71
N TRP A 37 0.55 -6.16 -5.91
CA TRP A 37 1.45 -5.69 -4.85
C TRP A 37 0.99 -4.32 -4.30
N LEU A 38 0.71 -3.36 -5.19
CA LEU A 38 0.31 -2.01 -4.80
C LEU A 38 -1.01 -2.03 -4.02
N ARG A 39 -2.00 -2.81 -4.47
CA ARG A 39 -3.26 -2.99 -3.76
C ARG A 39 -3.04 -3.56 -2.35
N ASN A 40 -2.22 -4.59 -2.20
CA ASN A 40 -1.95 -5.20 -0.90
C ASN A 40 -1.22 -4.23 0.05
N ALA A 41 -0.25 -3.47 -0.49
CA ALA A 41 0.47 -2.43 0.26
C ALA A 41 -0.49 -1.33 0.72
N TYR A 42 -1.36 -0.84 -0.17
CA TYR A 42 -2.40 0.14 0.14
C TYR A 42 -3.36 -0.39 1.23
N MET A 43 -3.85 -1.63 1.12
CA MET A 43 -4.75 -2.21 2.13
C MET A 43 -4.10 -2.30 3.51
N GLY A 44 -2.83 -2.68 3.58
CA GLY A 44 -2.06 -2.70 4.83
C GLY A 44 -1.94 -1.31 5.44
N ASN A 45 -1.58 -0.31 4.62
CA ASN A 45 -1.48 1.09 5.02
C ASN A 45 -2.83 1.66 5.50
N ARG A 46 -3.92 1.48 4.72
CA ARG A 46 -5.28 1.85 5.09
C ARG A 46 -5.67 1.31 6.47
N ASN A 47 -5.53 0.01 6.69
CA ASN A 47 -5.89 -0.63 7.96
C ASN A 47 -5.10 -0.06 9.13
N THR A 48 -3.81 0.21 8.92
CA THR A 48 -2.94 0.79 9.95
C THR A 48 -3.35 2.21 10.29
N ILE A 49 -3.67 3.04 9.29
CA ILE A 49 -4.12 4.43 9.47
C ILE A 49 -5.46 4.47 10.21
N VAL A 50 -6.46 3.73 9.74
CA VAL A 50 -7.80 3.72 10.34
C VAL A 50 -7.73 3.30 11.81
N ARG A 51 -7.08 2.17 12.11
CA ARG A 51 -6.91 1.70 13.49
C ARG A 51 -6.16 2.70 14.37
N SER A 52 -5.18 3.41 13.84
CA SER A 52 -4.46 4.43 14.60
C SER A 52 -5.32 5.65 14.87
N ALA A 53 -6.13 6.09 13.90
CA ALA A 53 -7.09 7.16 14.09
C ALA A 53 -8.16 6.78 15.14
N GLU A 54 -8.69 5.55 15.08
CA GLU A 54 -9.66 5.04 16.06
C GLU A 54 -9.10 4.98 17.49
N LYS A 55 -7.82 4.60 17.64
CA LYS A 55 -7.16 4.49 18.96
C LYS A 55 -6.92 5.84 19.63
N MET A 56 -6.73 6.92 18.87
CA MET A 56 -6.50 8.23 19.45
C MET A 56 -7.76 8.71 20.18
N PRO A 57 -7.68 9.05 21.49
CA PRO A 57 -8.78 9.65 22.21
C PRO A 57 -9.25 10.97 21.58
N GLU A 58 -10.54 11.27 21.69
CA GLU A 58 -11.14 12.46 21.06
C GLU A 58 -10.49 13.75 21.53
N GLU A 59 -10.21 13.88 22.82
CA GLU A 59 -9.56 15.04 23.41
C GLU A 59 -8.19 15.36 22.83
N ASN A 60 -7.56 14.39 22.17
CA ASN A 60 -6.26 14.55 21.55
C ASN A 60 -6.33 14.89 20.04
N TYR A 61 -7.53 14.94 19.45
CA TYR A 61 -7.68 15.27 18.02
C TYR A 61 -7.26 16.73 17.72
N GLY A 62 -7.42 17.62 18.69
CA GLY A 62 -7.00 19.01 18.58
C GLY A 62 -5.50 19.27 18.88
N MET A 63 -4.74 18.25 19.33
CA MET A 63 -3.34 18.43 19.67
C MET A 63 -2.44 18.56 18.45
N ARG A 64 -1.34 19.31 18.62
CA ARG A 64 -0.23 19.42 17.65
C ARG A 64 1.10 19.39 18.39
N PRO A 65 2.20 18.96 17.74
CA PRO A 65 3.53 19.06 18.32
C PRO A 65 4.00 20.51 18.29
N GLY A 66 4.35 21.05 19.47
CA GLY A 66 4.82 22.43 19.61
C GLY A 66 3.73 23.49 19.51
N THR A 67 4.15 24.74 19.33
CA THR A 67 3.29 25.94 19.40
C THR A 67 2.98 26.56 18.03
N GLN A 68 3.61 26.06 16.98
CA GLN A 68 3.47 26.58 15.61
C GLN A 68 2.08 26.27 15.05
N GLN A 69 1.35 27.31 14.65
CA GLN A 69 -0.04 27.17 14.19
C GLN A 69 -0.14 26.53 12.79
N GLU A 70 0.92 26.60 12.01
CA GLU A 70 1.05 25.99 10.68
C GLU A 70 1.11 24.46 10.73
N VAL A 71 1.54 23.91 11.88
CA VAL A 71 1.58 22.46 12.09
C VAL A 71 0.16 21.94 12.29
N ARG A 72 -0.24 20.95 11.48
CA ARG A 72 -1.56 20.33 11.58
C ARG A 72 -1.80 19.72 12.94
N THR A 73 -3.03 19.78 13.42
CA THR A 73 -3.46 18.95 14.56
C THR A 73 -3.57 17.48 14.13
N PHE A 74 -3.71 16.56 15.10
CA PHE A 74 -3.93 15.14 14.80
C PHE A 74 -5.16 14.95 13.90
N GLY A 75 -6.30 15.56 14.24
CA GLY A 75 -7.52 15.51 13.42
C GLY A 75 -7.29 16.06 12.01
N GLN A 76 -6.55 17.18 11.90
CA GLN A 76 -6.19 17.75 10.59
C GLN A 76 -5.31 16.79 9.75
N GLN A 77 -4.41 16.01 10.36
CA GLN A 77 -3.66 14.96 9.64
C GLN A 77 -4.62 13.88 9.09
N VAL A 78 -5.60 13.47 9.88
CA VAL A 78 -6.63 12.50 9.45
C VAL A 78 -7.47 13.05 8.29
N GLY A 79 -7.94 14.30 8.41
CA GLY A 79 -8.69 15.00 7.36
C GLY A 79 -7.87 15.20 6.08
N HIS A 80 -6.57 15.47 6.23
CA HIS A 80 -5.63 15.60 5.11
C HIS A 80 -5.50 14.31 4.31
N ILE A 81 -5.35 13.17 4.97
CA ILE A 81 -5.37 11.86 4.31
C ILE A 81 -6.67 11.68 3.52
N ALA A 82 -7.82 12.00 4.11
CA ALA A 82 -9.11 11.86 3.44
C ALA A 82 -9.21 12.75 2.19
N ASN A 83 -8.80 14.02 2.27
CA ASN A 83 -8.79 14.94 1.13
C ASN A 83 -7.99 14.38 -0.05
N TYR A 84 -6.77 13.89 0.22
CA TYR A 84 -5.87 13.42 -0.85
C TYR A 84 -6.23 12.03 -1.37
N ASN A 85 -6.85 11.17 -0.55
CA ASN A 85 -7.43 9.92 -1.06
C ASN A 85 -8.53 10.21 -2.09
N PHE A 86 -9.49 11.09 -1.78
CA PHE A 86 -10.51 11.49 -2.75
C PHE A 86 -9.89 12.09 -4.01
N LEU A 87 -8.92 12.98 -3.87
CA LEU A 87 -8.29 13.66 -4.99
C LEU A 87 -7.60 12.68 -5.95
N TRP A 88 -6.63 11.90 -5.46
CA TRP A 88 -5.83 11.04 -6.35
C TRP A 88 -6.58 9.82 -6.85
N CYS A 89 -7.49 9.26 -6.05
CA CYS A 89 -8.32 8.16 -6.53
C CYS A 89 -9.32 8.62 -7.61
N ALA A 90 -9.89 9.82 -7.49
CA ALA A 90 -10.72 10.40 -8.55
C ALA A 90 -9.91 10.67 -9.82
N GLN A 91 -8.72 11.26 -9.69
CA GLN A 91 -7.83 11.46 -10.82
C GLN A 91 -7.46 10.13 -11.50
N ALA A 92 -7.11 9.08 -10.73
CA ALA A 92 -6.80 7.77 -11.28
C ALA A 92 -8.00 7.11 -12.00
N LYS A 93 -9.23 7.41 -11.58
CA LYS A 93 -10.46 7.00 -12.30
C LYS A 93 -10.72 7.84 -13.55
N GLY A 94 -10.15 9.04 -13.66
CA GLY A 94 -10.52 10.02 -14.67
C GLY A 94 -11.84 10.72 -14.36
N GLU A 95 -12.22 10.81 -13.10
CA GLU A 95 -13.47 11.42 -12.61
C GLU A 95 -13.21 12.74 -11.88
N LYS A 96 -14.26 13.51 -11.70
CA LYS A 96 -14.21 14.69 -10.82
C LYS A 96 -14.06 14.22 -9.37
N ASN A 97 -13.26 14.96 -8.59
CA ASN A 97 -13.14 14.70 -7.16
C ASN A 97 -14.52 14.84 -6.48
N PRO A 98 -15.09 13.77 -5.87
CA PRO A 98 -16.39 13.84 -5.22
C PRO A 98 -16.40 14.76 -3.98
N ASN A 99 -15.22 15.09 -3.45
CA ASN A 99 -15.05 16.00 -2.32
C ASN A 99 -14.58 17.40 -2.75
N ALA A 100 -14.69 17.76 -4.06
CA ALA A 100 -14.26 19.06 -4.55
C ALA A 100 -14.94 20.21 -3.80
N GLY A 101 -14.17 21.23 -3.43
CA GLY A 101 -14.68 22.40 -2.70
C GLY A 101 -14.86 22.18 -1.18
N THR A 102 -14.65 20.97 -0.66
CA THR A 102 -14.70 20.66 0.77
C THR A 102 -13.28 20.45 1.32
N ASN A 103 -12.99 21.08 2.45
CA ASN A 103 -11.72 20.83 3.15
C ASN A 103 -11.98 20.05 4.44
N LEU A 104 -11.69 18.75 4.42
CA LEU A 104 -11.92 17.84 5.55
C LEU A 104 -10.95 18.07 6.73
N GLU A 105 -9.92 18.92 6.56
CA GLU A 105 -9.08 19.37 7.68
C GLU A 105 -9.82 20.36 8.61
N LYS A 106 -10.99 20.87 8.19
CA LYS A 106 -11.81 21.81 8.99
C LYS A 106 -12.89 21.12 9.83
N LEU A 107 -12.93 19.80 9.85
CA LEU A 107 -13.82 19.05 10.74
C LEU A 107 -13.44 19.26 12.20
N ASN A 108 -14.39 19.02 13.11
CA ASN A 108 -14.22 19.39 14.51
C ASN A 108 -14.18 18.21 15.47
N THR A 109 -14.86 17.11 15.14
CA THR A 109 -15.00 15.96 16.04
C THR A 109 -14.28 14.72 15.50
N LYS A 110 -13.84 13.86 16.39
CA LYS A 110 -13.28 12.55 16.02
C LYS A 110 -14.22 11.76 15.11
N ALA A 111 -15.51 11.78 15.42
CA ALA A 111 -16.52 11.04 14.64
C ALA A 111 -16.60 11.53 13.19
N GLU A 112 -16.56 12.85 12.97
CA GLU A 112 -16.53 13.45 11.62
C GLU A 112 -15.25 13.08 10.87
N PHE A 113 -14.09 13.18 11.53
CA PHE A 113 -12.81 12.79 10.92
C PHE A 113 -12.76 11.31 10.55
N LEU A 114 -13.23 10.42 11.43
CA LEU A 114 -13.27 8.98 11.16
C LEU A 114 -14.25 8.66 10.02
N LYS A 115 -15.40 9.31 9.98
CA LYS A 115 -16.35 9.15 8.88
C LYS A 115 -15.70 9.57 7.55
N ALA A 116 -15.13 10.75 7.48
CA ALA A 116 -14.48 11.27 6.28
C ALA A 116 -13.33 10.36 5.81
N LEU A 117 -12.51 9.87 6.75
CA LEU A 117 -11.42 8.95 6.48
C LEU A 117 -11.93 7.62 5.88
N ASN A 118 -12.96 7.03 6.49
CA ASN A 118 -13.54 5.78 6.01
C ASN A 118 -14.21 5.93 4.64
N ASP A 119 -14.94 7.02 4.41
CA ASP A 119 -15.58 7.31 3.12
C ASP A 119 -14.52 7.47 2.01
N ALA A 120 -13.43 8.18 2.30
CA ALA A 120 -12.33 8.37 1.35
C ALA A 120 -11.62 7.05 1.02
N PHE A 121 -11.36 6.22 2.02
CA PHE A 121 -10.79 4.90 1.79
C PHE A 121 -11.74 3.97 1.04
N ALA A 122 -13.04 3.96 1.37
CA ALA A 122 -14.04 3.16 0.65
C ALA A 122 -14.12 3.56 -0.85
N TYR A 123 -14.00 4.86 -1.15
CA TYR A 123 -13.90 5.34 -2.53
C TYR A 123 -12.65 4.81 -3.23
N CYS A 124 -11.49 4.87 -2.59
CA CYS A 124 -10.23 4.36 -3.12
C CYS A 124 -10.21 2.84 -3.26
N ASP A 125 -10.86 2.09 -2.37
CA ASP A 125 -10.90 0.61 -2.41
C ASP A 125 -11.37 0.10 -3.77
N GLY A 126 -12.39 0.74 -4.35
CA GLY A 126 -12.88 0.42 -5.70
C GLY A 126 -11.84 0.69 -6.79
N VAL A 127 -11.05 1.76 -6.65
CA VAL A 127 -10.02 2.13 -7.63
C VAL A 127 -8.85 1.16 -7.60
N TYR A 128 -8.33 0.84 -6.40
CA TYR A 128 -7.24 -0.12 -6.25
C TYR A 128 -7.65 -1.54 -6.63
N SER A 129 -8.90 -1.94 -6.36
CA SER A 129 -9.39 -3.28 -6.69
C SER A 129 -9.57 -3.52 -8.19
N SER A 130 -9.91 -2.48 -8.95
CA SER A 130 -10.07 -2.55 -10.41
C SER A 130 -8.77 -2.36 -11.20
N LEU A 131 -7.67 -1.97 -10.52
CA LEU A 131 -6.37 -1.74 -11.17
C LEU A 131 -5.77 -3.05 -11.70
N THR A 132 -5.33 -3.02 -12.95
CA THR A 132 -4.49 -4.05 -13.57
C THR A 132 -3.15 -3.44 -13.97
N ASP A 133 -2.13 -4.26 -14.24
CA ASP A 133 -0.85 -3.76 -14.72
C ASP A 133 -1.03 -3.04 -16.07
N ALA A 134 -1.89 -3.58 -16.95
CA ALA A 134 -2.21 -2.95 -18.23
C ALA A 134 -2.89 -1.58 -18.05
N SER A 135 -3.98 -1.51 -17.28
CA SER A 135 -4.66 -0.24 -17.05
C SER A 135 -3.81 0.77 -16.28
N GLY A 136 -2.88 0.29 -15.46
CA GLY A 136 -1.95 1.12 -14.70
C GLY A 136 -0.98 1.92 -15.56
N THR A 137 -0.68 1.44 -16.77
CA THR A 137 0.19 2.13 -17.73
C THR A 137 -0.56 3.13 -18.63
N GLU A 138 -1.88 3.22 -18.49
CA GLU A 138 -2.66 4.20 -19.24
C GLU A 138 -2.37 5.63 -18.76
N MET A 139 -2.25 6.54 -19.73
CA MET A 139 -2.12 7.98 -19.47
C MET A 139 -3.48 8.58 -19.21
N ILE A 140 -3.64 9.20 -18.04
CA ILE A 140 -4.87 9.90 -17.65
C ILE A 140 -4.68 11.41 -17.81
N ASP A 141 -5.62 12.04 -18.48
CA ASP A 141 -5.69 13.51 -18.57
C ASP A 141 -6.35 14.04 -17.28
N ILE A 142 -5.67 14.96 -16.63
CA ILE A 142 -6.06 15.51 -15.33
C ILE A 142 -6.31 17.00 -15.50
N THR A 143 -7.51 17.44 -15.18
CA THR A 143 -7.82 18.86 -15.01
C THR A 143 -7.65 19.21 -13.53
N GLN A 144 -6.63 19.99 -13.21
CA GLN A 144 -6.41 20.50 -11.86
C GLN A 144 -7.46 21.55 -11.48
N GLU A 145 -7.66 21.81 -10.20
CA GLU A 145 -8.59 22.85 -9.73
C GLU A 145 -8.26 24.24 -10.28
N SER A 146 -7.00 24.50 -10.58
CA SER A 146 -6.54 25.72 -11.26
C SER A 146 -6.92 25.80 -12.75
N GLY A 147 -7.57 24.75 -13.30
CA GLY A 147 -7.83 24.62 -14.73
C GLY A 147 -6.65 24.10 -15.55
N ARG A 148 -5.47 23.91 -14.95
CA ARG A 148 -4.29 23.40 -15.65
C ARG A 148 -4.49 21.95 -16.07
N GLN A 149 -4.22 21.64 -17.34
CA GLN A 149 -4.22 20.28 -17.86
C GLN A 149 -2.84 19.63 -17.62
N THR A 150 -2.85 18.41 -17.11
CA THR A 150 -1.66 17.57 -16.95
C THR A 150 -2.00 16.14 -17.33
N ARG A 151 -0.99 15.33 -17.59
CA ARG A 151 -1.14 13.89 -17.84
C ARG A 151 -0.26 13.10 -16.89
N ASN A 152 -0.76 11.97 -16.42
CA ASN A 152 0.02 11.09 -15.59
C ASN A 152 -0.40 9.63 -15.83
N LEU A 153 0.48 8.69 -15.51
CA LEU A 153 0.13 7.27 -15.50
C LEU A 153 -0.88 7.00 -14.37
N ARG A 154 -1.91 6.22 -14.65
CA ARG A 154 -2.92 5.82 -13.64
C ARG A 154 -2.25 5.21 -12.39
N MET A 155 -1.34 4.27 -12.57
CA MET A 155 -0.61 3.63 -11.46
C MET A 155 0.26 4.62 -10.70
N ALA A 156 0.88 5.61 -11.36
CA ALA A 156 1.68 6.62 -10.69
C ALA A 156 0.85 7.48 -9.73
N LEU A 157 -0.39 7.83 -10.08
CA LEU A 157 -1.32 8.54 -9.19
C LEU A 157 -1.63 7.73 -7.93
N LEU A 158 -1.82 6.42 -8.07
CA LEU A 158 -2.08 5.52 -6.93
C LEU A 158 -0.82 5.27 -6.09
N ILE A 159 0.36 5.23 -6.70
CA ILE A 159 1.64 5.19 -5.98
C ILE A 159 1.84 6.48 -5.17
N LEU A 160 1.55 7.65 -5.76
CA LEU A 160 1.60 8.93 -5.05
C LEU A 160 0.63 8.95 -3.87
N ASN A 161 -0.60 8.47 -4.05
CA ASN A 161 -1.57 8.34 -2.96
C ASN A 161 -1.04 7.44 -1.83
N PHE A 162 -0.54 6.26 -2.17
CA PHE A 162 0.06 5.33 -1.19
C PHE A 162 1.26 5.94 -0.47
N ALA A 163 2.18 6.58 -1.20
CA ALA A 163 3.37 7.21 -0.62
C ALA A 163 3.01 8.35 0.34
N HIS A 164 2.08 9.22 -0.05
CA HIS A 164 1.59 10.30 0.80
C HIS A 164 0.87 9.78 2.06
N ASN A 165 0.06 8.74 1.93
CA ASN A 165 -0.57 8.11 3.09
C ASN A 165 0.48 7.59 4.09
N ASN A 166 1.61 7.02 3.61
CA ASN A 166 2.71 6.60 4.48
C ASN A 166 3.43 7.79 5.13
N GLU A 167 3.65 8.88 4.38
CA GLU A 167 4.25 10.11 4.89
C GLU A 167 3.42 10.68 6.05
N ILE A 168 2.12 10.85 5.82
CA ILE A 168 1.22 11.40 6.86
C ILE A 168 1.05 10.41 8.01
N TYR A 169 1.06 9.12 7.76
CA TYR A 169 1.07 8.12 8.84
C TYR A 169 2.31 8.24 9.73
N GLY A 170 3.47 8.55 9.17
CA GLY A 170 4.68 8.85 9.95
C GLY A 170 4.47 10.01 10.94
N ASN A 171 3.78 11.06 10.51
CA ASN A 171 3.38 12.15 11.41
C ASN A 171 2.42 11.64 12.49
N ILE A 172 1.34 10.93 12.13
CA ILE A 172 0.36 10.35 13.06
C ILE A 172 1.05 9.51 14.15
N VAL A 173 2.04 8.70 13.80
CA VAL A 173 2.83 7.91 14.74
C VAL A 173 3.48 8.79 15.81
N THR A 174 4.05 9.94 15.42
CA THR A 174 4.68 10.89 16.35
C THR A 174 3.66 11.43 17.35
N TYR A 175 2.48 11.84 16.90
CA TYR A 175 1.40 12.32 17.79
C TYR A 175 0.96 11.26 18.79
N MET A 176 0.80 10.01 18.34
CA MET A 176 0.42 8.90 19.20
C MET A 176 1.48 8.65 20.29
N ARG A 177 2.77 8.64 19.91
CA ARG A 177 3.89 8.44 20.85
C ARG A 177 3.97 9.56 21.89
N MET A 178 3.66 10.79 21.54
CA MET A 178 3.58 11.92 22.50
C MET A 178 2.48 11.72 23.56
N LYS A 179 1.59 10.78 23.36
CA LYS A 179 0.49 10.40 24.27
C LYS A 179 0.63 8.99 24.83
N ASP A 180 1.81 8.41 24.73
CA ASP A 180 2.10 7.03 25.18
C ASP A 180 1.20 5.97 24.53
N ILE A 181 0.60 6.28 23.36
CA ILE A 181 -0.23 5.36 22.59
C ILE A 181 0.64 4.59 21.61
N VAL A 182 0.57 3.26 21.66
CA VAL A 182 1.28 2.40 20.70
C VAL A 182 0.57 2.47 19.34
N PRO A 183 1.26 2.96 18.26
CA PRO A 183 0.69 2.98 16.92
C PRO A 183 0.40 1.57 16.41
N SER A 184 -0.62 1.45 15.55
CA SER A 184 -1.06 0.13 15.05
C SER A 184 0.03 -0.63 14.27
N SER A 185 0.97 0.07 13.63
CA SER A 185 2.14 -0.55 12.98
C SER A 185 3.17 -1.15 13.94
N SER A 186 3.13 -0.76 15.22
CA SER A 186 4.06 -1.22 16.25
C SER A 186 3.43 -2.24 17.21
N GLU A 187 2.19 -2.63 16.97
CA GLU A 187 1.54 -3.69 17.76
C GLU A 187 2.16 -5.05 17.46
N PRO A 188 2.27 -5.93 18.47
CA PRO A 188 2.67 -7.31 18.23
C PRO A 188 1.75 -7.96 17.18
N ARG A 189 2.34 -8.60 16.18
CA ARG A 189 1.55 -9.40 15.24
C ARG A 189 0.98 -10.60 16.01
N PRO A 190 -0.29 -10.99 15.76
CA PRO A 190 -0.78 -12.27 16.24
C PRO A 190 0.20 -13.36 15.81
N GLN A 191 0.66 -14.17 16.75
CA GLN A 191 1.49 -15.33 16.42
C GLN A 191 0.68 -16.21 15.45
N GLN A 192 1.14 -16.33 14.22
CA GLN A 192 0.63 -17.36 13.34
C GLN A 192 0.93 -18.68 14.03
N GLN A 193 -0.11 -19.38 14.46
CA GLN A 193 0.05 -20.75 14.96
C GLN A 193 0.69 -21.55 13.82
N GLN A 194 1.98 -21.89 13.98
CA GLN A 194 2.60 -22.86 13.10
C GLN A 194 1.84 -24.17 13.25
N PRO A 195 1.34 -24.75 12.18
CA PRO A 195 0.76 -26.10 12.26
C PRO A 195 1.86 -27.04 12.78
N ARG A 196 1.53 -27.79 13.84
CA ARG A 196 2.39 -28.83 14.41
C ARG A 196 2.47 -30.01 13.42
#